data_13ebd1086c297ee549730e9c992fd095
#
_entry.id   13ebd1086c297ee549730e9c992fd095
#
_cell.length_a   1.000
_cell.length_b   1.000
_cell.length_c   1.000
_cell.angle_alpha   90.00
_cell.angle_beta   90.00
_cell.angle_gamma   90.00
#
_symmetry.space_group_name_H-M   'P 1'
#
loop_
_entity.id
_entity.type
_entity.pdbx_description
1 polymer ?
#
loop_
_entity_poly.entity_id
_entity_poly.type
_entity_poly.pdbx_seq_one_letter_code
_entity_poly.pdbx_strand_id
1 'polypeptide(L)'
;MGQKVNPHGFRVGVIKNWDSRWFANDSVFGDTLVEDYNLRKYLKKTLFSAGIAKIEIERDAKRVRLHIHCAKPGMVIGRNGAEIEKLRVTCQEMLGKPVFINIVEIKNPDANALLVAENIAAQLEKRISFRRAMKLAMGRAMRLGVKGIKTQVSGRLGGAEIARSEQYHEGTIPLQTLRADIDYGFAEANTTYGRIGVKVWIYKGEVLADNRKNKKEGGTR
;
A
#
# COMPACT_ATOMS: atom_id res chain seq x y z
N MET A 1 -1.10 -28.29 -3.19
CA MET A 1 -1.01 -26.94 -3.82
C MET A 1 0.06 -26.15 -3.10
N GLY A 2 0.93 -25.44 -3.84
CA GLY A 2 2.02 -24.68 -3.25
C GLY A 2 1.57 -23.43 -2.52
N GLN A 3 2.41 -22.96 -1.60
CA GLN A 3 2.24 -21.70 -0.86
C GLN A 3 2.30 -20.50 -1.82
N LYS A 4 1.39 -19.56 -1.65
CA LYS A 4 1.39 -18.31 -2.44
C LYS A 4 2.35 -17.30 -1.82
N VAL A 5 3.27 -16.78 -2.63
CA VAL A 5 4.23 -15.76 -2.21
C VAL A 5 3.63 -14.37 -2.43
N ASN A 6 4.07 -13.38 -1.61
CA ASN A 6 3.69 -11.99 -1.81
C ASN A 6 4.20 -11.49 -3.18
N PRO A 7 3.31 -10.99 -4.07
CA PRO A 7 3.70 -10.55 -5.41
C PRO A 7 4.73 -9.43 -5.44
N HIS A 8 4.72 -8.54 -4.44
CA HIS A 8 5.71 -7.48 -4.31
C HIS A 8 7.09 -8.07 -3.99
N GLY A 9 7.20 -8.91 -2.95
CA GLY A 9 8.45 -9.55 -2.55
C GLY A 9 9.07 -10.40 -3.66
N PHE A 10 8.24 -11.11 -4.43
CA PHE A 10 8.69 -11.91 -5.57
C PHE A 10 9.34 -11.07 -6.69
N ARG A 11 9.02 -9.76 -6.78
CA ARG A 11 9.49 -8.83 -7.82
C ARG A 11 10.53 -7.84 -7.35
N VAL A 12 10.91 -7.88 -6.07
CA VAL A 12 11.98 -7.03 -5.54
C VAL A 12 13.30 -7.37 -6.24
N GLY A 13 14.03 -6.33 -6.64
CA GLY A 13 15.28 -6.49 -7.41
C GLY A 13 15.08 -6.72 -8.92
N VAL A 14 13.87 -7.06 -9.37
CA VAL A 14 13.55 -7.22 -10.82
C VAL A 14 12.85 -5.97 -11.35
N ILE A 15 11.62 -5.68 -10.89
CA ILE A 15 10.83 -4.50 -11.31
C ILE A 15 10.40 -3.61 -10.14
N LYS A 16 10.42 -4.12 -8.91
CA LYS A 16 10.10 -3.39 -7.68
C LYS A 16 11.37 -3.08 -6.90
N ASN A 17 11.31 -2.02 -6.10
CA ASN A 17 12.38 -1.65 -5.19
C ASN A 17 11.89 -1.78 -3.74
N TRP A 18 12.83 -1.71 -2.79
CA TRP A 18 12.55 -1.72 -1.36
C TRP A 18 11.82 -0.46 -0.93
N ASP A 19 10.95 -0.59 0.09
CA ASP A 19 10.25 0.55 0.68
C ASP A 19 11.11 1.30 1.71
N SER A 20 12.08 0.61 2.31
CA SER A 20 13.11 1.21 3.15
C SER A 20 14.44 1.15 2.42
N ARG A 21 15.14 2.28 2.32
CA ARG A 21 16.43 2.43 1.62
C ARG A 21 17.45 3.00 2.58
N TRP A 22 18.12 2.11 3.29
CA TRP A 22 19.19 2.46 4.20
C TRP A 22 20.09 1.26 4.47
N PHE A 23 21.27 1.54 4.98
CA PHE A 23 22.23 0.56 5.46
C PHE A 23 22.57 0.86 6.91
N ALA A 24 22.70 -0.16 7.74
CA ALA A 24 23.18 -0.05 9.11
C ALA A 24 24.08 -1.25 9.44
N ASN A 25 25.00 -1.06 10.38
CA ASN A 25 25.82 -2.15 10.93
C ASN A 25 24.95 -3.10 11.75
N ASP A 26 25.37 -4.35 11.88
CA ASP A 26 24.62 -5.41 12.56
C ASP A 26 24.19 -5.05 13.98
N SER A 27 25.05 -4.32 14.72
CA SER A 27 24.77 -3.88 16.09
C SER A 27 23.58 -2.91 16.22
N VAL A 28 23.30 -2.12 15.18
CA VAL A 28 22.26 -1.07 15.19
C VAL A 28 21.09 -1.40 14.29
N PHE A 29 21.23 -2.45 13.46
CA PHE A 29 20.24 -2.83 12.46
C PHE A 29 18.87 -3.14 13.08
N GLY A 30 18.86 -3.92 14.16
CA GLY A 30 17.63 -4.33 14.86
C GLY A 30 16.83 -3.14 15.39
N ASP A 31 17.51 -2.23 16.08
CA ASP A 31 16.87 -1.04 16.65
C ASP A 31 16.30 -0.13 15.56
N THR A 32 17.09 0.09 14.50
CA THR A 32 16.63 0.89 13.34
C THR A 32 15.39 0.28 12.65
N LEU A 33 15.33 -1.04 12.54
CA LEU A 33 14.18 -1.74 11.95
C LEU A 33 12.93 -1.58 12.82
N VAL A 34 13.08 -1.68 14.14
CA VAL A 34 11.96 -1.48 15.10
C VAL A 34 11.45 -0.05 15.07
N GLU A 35 12.35 0.94 14.98
CA GLU A 35 11.98 2.34 14.81
C GLU A 35 11.15 2.55 13.53
N ASP A 36 11.60 2.01 12.38
CA ASP A 36 10.87 2.10 11.10
C ASP A 36 9.48 1.44 11.19
N TYR A 37 9.39 0.29 11.85
CA TYR A 37 8.12 -0.40 12.04
C TYR A 37 7.14 0.44 12.87
N ASN A 38 7.60 0.98 14.00
CA ASN A 38 6.80 1.81 14.88
C ASN A 38 6.34 3.10 14.17
N LEU A 39 7.23 3.74 13.43
CA LEU A 39 6.94 4.92 12.62
C LEU A 39 5.87 4.64 11.56
N ARG A 40 6.01 3.55 10.79
CA ARG A 40 5.00 3.14 9.80
C ARG A 40 3.64 2.89 10.44
N LYS A 41 3.61 2.20 11.58
CA LYS A 41 2.40 1.90 12.33
C LYS A 41 1.73 3.18 12.84
N TYR A 42 2.51 4.12 13.38
CA TYR A 42 2.03 5.42 13.85
C TYR A 42 1.43 6.24 12.70
N LEU A 43 2.19 6.42 11.62
CA LEU A 43 1.74 7.19 10.45
C LEU A 43 0.47 6.60 9.83
N LYS A 44 0.41 5.27 9.67
CA LYS A 44 -0.77 4.61 9.11
C LYS A 44 -2.00 4.79 10.00
N LYS A 45 -1.84 4.76 11.32
CA LYS A 45 -2.94 4.97 12.27
C LYS A 45 -3.43 6.43 12.26
N THR A 46 -2.52 7.39 12.28
CA THR A 46 -2.84 8.82 12.35
C THR A 46 -3.45 9.33 11.03
N LEU A 47 -2.91 8.91 9.90
CA LEU A 47 -3.29 9.38 8.58
C LEU A 47 -4.20 8.39 7.81
N PHE A 48 -4.90 7.52 8.51
CA PHE A 48 -5.76 6.49 7.88
C PHE A 48 -6.81 7.13 6.94
N SER A 49 -7.42 8.24 7.34
CA SER A 49 -8.42 8.97 6.55
C SER A 49 -7.88 9.61 5.27
N ALA A 50 -6.57 9.88 5.21
CA ALA A 50 -5.90 10.41 4.02
C ALA A 50 -5.65 9.34 2.92
N GLY A 51 -5.80 8.05 3.25
CA GLY A 51 -5.59 6.93 2.32
C GLY A 51 -4.13 6.76 1.96
N ILE A 52 -3.31 6.24 2.89
CA ILE A 52 -1.89 5.98 2.65
C ILE A 52 -1.73 4.66 1.90
N ALA A 53 -1.13 4.72 0.72
CA ALA A 53 -0.81 3.55 -0.08
C ALA A 53 0.59 2.99 0.21
N LYS A 54 1.58 3.87 0.41
CA LYS A 54 2.97 3.47 0.60
C LYS A 54 3.71 4.51 1.43
N ILE A 55 4.64 4.06 2.27
CA ILE A 55 5.58 4.91 3.00
C ILE A 55 6.98 4.43 2.64
N GLU A 56 7.75 5.26 1.97
CA GLU A 56 9.16 5.00 1.70
C GLU A 56 10.01 5.74 2.73
N ILE A 57 11.02 5.06 3.26
CA ILE A 57 11.92 5.60 4.28
C ILE A 57 13.34 5.56 3.73
N GLU A 58 13.99 6.72 3.68
CA GLU A 58 15.40 6.84 3.36
C GLU A 58 16.12 7.38 4.59
N ARG A 59 17.16 6.67 5.04
CA ARG A 59 17.97 7.09 6.18
C ARG A 59 19.40 7.40 5.74
N ASP A 60 19.79 8.61 6.03
CA ASP A 60 21.19 9.05 6.01
C ASP A 60 21.76 9.01 7.44
N ALA A 61 23.07 9.15 7.62
CA ALA A 61 23.70 9.18 8.94
C ALA A 61 23.10 10.25 9.88
N LYS A 62 22.74 11.43 9.33
CA LYS A 62 22.30 12.60 10.10
C LYS A 62 20.81 12.93 9.96
N ARG A 63 20.09 12.35 9.03
CA ARG A 63 18.69 12.73 8.71
C ARG A 63 17.87 11.56 8.19
N VAL A 64 16.57 11.66 8.34
CA VAL A 64 15.60 10.70 7.80
C VAL A 64 14.66 11.42 6.83
N ARG A 65 14.43 10.83 5.66
CA ARG A 65 13.45 11.31 4.68
C ARG A 65 12.32 10.31 4.58
N LEU A 66 11.10 10.82 4.69
CA LEU A 66 9.87 10.06 4.57
C LEU A 66 9.13 10.50 3.32
N HIS A 67 8.86 9.57 2.41
CA HIS A 67 8.00 9.81 1.26
C HIS A 67 6.66 9.11 1.52
N ILE A 68 5.61 9.91 1.75
CA ILE A 68 4.27 9.42 2.05
C ILE A 68 3.43 9.51 0.80
N HIS A 69 3.08 8.35 0.23
CA HIS A 69 2.19 8.26 -0.92
C HIS A 69 0.74 8.18 -0.43
N CYS A 70 -0.06 9.22 -0.69
CA CYS A 70 -1.44 9.31 -0.22
C CYS A 70 -2.41 9.73 -1.32
N ALA A 71 -3.69 9.35 -1.13
CA ALA A 71 -4.77 9.72 -2.04
C ALA A 71 -5.27 11.15 -1.83
N LYS A 72 -5.18 11.67 -0.58
CA LYS A 72 -5.69 12.99 -0.20
C LYS A 72 -4.59 13.81 0.48
N PRO A 73 -3.69 14.44 -0.29
CA PRO A 73 -2.56 15.20 0.28
C PRO A 73 -3.00 16.38 1.16
N GLY A 74 -4.12 17.03 0.85
CA GLY A 74 -4.63 18.15 1.63
C GLY A 74 -4.93 17.81 3.09
N MET A 75 -5.34 16.56 3.39
CA MET A 75 -5.59 16.11 4.77
C MET A 75 -4.29 15.90 5.56
N VAL A 76 -3.19 15.57 4.88
CA VAL A 76 -1.87 15.38 5.50
C VAL A 76 -1.20 16.74 5.75
N ILE A 77 -1.33 17.66 4.80
CA ILE A 77 -0.73 19.01 4.90
C ILE A 77 -1.48 19.84 5.95
N GLY A 78 -2.82 19.75 5.97
CA GLY A 78 -3.67 20.56 6.83
C GLY A 78 -3.74 22.02 6.40
N ARG A 79 -4.43 22.85 7.21
CA ARG A 79 -4.52 24.30 6.95
C ARG A 79 -3.15 24.95 7.18
N ASN A 80 -2.64 25.65 6.19
CA ASN A 80 -1.35 26.36 6.23
C ASN A 80 -0.15 25.48 6.64
N GLY A 81 -0.23 24.16 6.43
CA GLY A 81 0.87 23.24 6.78
C GLY A 81 0.97 22.88 8.28
N ALA A 82 -0.02 23.22 9.11
CA ALA A 82 0.04 22.98 10.54
C ALA A 82 0.09 21.49 10.92
N GLU A 83 -0.64 20.64 10.18
CA GLU A 83 -0.69 19.20 10.49
C GLU A 83 0.61 18.48 10.10
N ILE A 84 1.21 18.83 8.97
CA ILE A 84 2.49 18.24 8.56
C ILE A 84 3.62 18.64 9.50
N GLU A 85 3.59 19.87 10.04
CA GLU A 85 4.59 20.33 10.99
C GLU A 85 4.48 19.60 12.34
N LYS A 86 3.26 19.39 12.84
CA LYS A 86 3.02 18.56 14.04
C LYS A 86 3.53 17.13 13.82
N LEU A 87 3.21 16.53 12.66
CA LEU A 87 3.70 15.19 12.31
C LEU A 87 5.22 15.15 12.27
N ARG A 88 5.87 16.18 11.71
CA ARG A 88 7.32 16.27 11.65
C ARG A 88 7.95 16.28 13.04
N VAL A 89 7.42 17.10 13.96
CA VAL A 89 7.91 17.18 15.35
C VAL A 89 7.76 15.83 16.05
N THR A 90 6.58 15.22 16.00
CA THR A 90 6.35 13.91 16.62
C THR A 90 7.25 12.81 16.04
N CYS A 91 7.46 12.79 14.71
CA CYS A 91 8.38 11.84 14.08
C CYS A 91 9.84 12.10 14.50
N GLN A 92 10.25 13.35 14.70
CA GLN A 92 11.57 13.71 15.22
C GLN A 92 11.77 13.24 16.65
N GLU A 93 10.76 13.40 17.51
CA GLU A 93 10.79 12.91 18.90
C GLU A 93 10.92 11.40 18.96
N MET A 94 10.21 10.66 18.07
CA MET A 94 10.27 9.20 17.99
C MET A 94 11.62 8.67 17.51
N LEU A 95 12.29 9.38 16.60
CA LEU A 95 13.52 8.92 15.93
C LEU A 95 14.80 9.54 16.50
N GLY A 96 14.71 10.61 17.30
CA GLY A 96 15.86 11.38 17.79
C GLY A 96 16.72 12.02 16.70
N LYS A 97 16.23 12.11 15.46
CA LYS A 97 16.93 12.66 14.29
C LYS A 97 16.04 13.62 13.52
N PRO A 98 16.61 14.61 12.79
CA PRO A 98 15.81 15.49 11.95
C PRO A 98 15.12 14.70 10.83
N VAL A 99 13.80 14.93 10.70
CA VAL A 99 12.93 14.26 9.72
C VAL A 99 12.45 15.24 8.68
N PHE A 100 12.52 14.84 7.41
CA PHE A 100 11.95 15.54 6.27
C PHE A 100 10.80 14.71 5.69
N ILE A 101 9.61 15.31 5.58
CA ILE A 101 8.42 14.65 5.06
C ILE A 101 8.12 15.19 3.67
N ASN A 102 8.12 14.29 2.69
CA ASN A 102 7.69 14.56 1.32
C ASN A 102 6.37 13.85 1.07
N ILE A 103 5.37 14.58 0.57
CA ILE A 103 4.07 14.05 0.24
C ILE A 103 4.00 13.82 -1.26
N VAL A 104 3.65 12.60 -1.66
CA VAL A 104 3.47 12.20 -3.05
C VAL A 104 1.99 11.87 -3.27
N GLU A 105 1.35 12.62 -4.15
CA GLU A 105 -0.06 12.40 -4.48
C GLU A 105 -0.23 11.18 -5.38
N ILE A 106 -1.23 10.36 -5.08
CA ILE A 106 -1.68 9.25 -5.94
C ILE A 106 -2.88 9.72 -6.75
N LYS A 107 -2.65 10.00 -8.03
CA LYS A 107 -3.71 10.50 -8.94
C LYS A 107 -4.90 9.55 -9.06
N ASN A 108 -4.65 8.24 -9.09
CA ASN A 108 -5.67 7.20 -9.29
C ASN A 108 -5.70 6.23 -8.09
N PRO A 109 -6.43 6.52 -7.00
CA PRO A 109 -6.50 5.66 -5.83
C PRO A 109 -7.15 4.30 -6.12
N ASP A 110 -8.13 4.22 -7.02
CA ASP A 110 -8.78 2.97 -7.41
C ASP A 110 -7.88 2.06 -8.30
N ALA A 111 -6.71 2.54 -8.73
CA ALA A 111 -5.68 1.73 -9.39
C ALA A 111 -4.56 1.29 -8.41
N ASN A 112 -4.71 1.54 -7.10
CA ASN A 112 -3.79 1.09 -6.06
C ASN A 112 -4.43 -0.03 -5.24
N ALA A 113 -3.75 -1.19 -5.17
CA ALA A 113 -4.30 -2.38 -4.56
C ALA A 113 -4.58 -2.23 -3.06
N LEU A 114 -3.73 -1.51 -2.31
CA LEU A 114 -3.92 -1.31 -0.87
C LEU A 114 -5.14 -0.42 -0.59
N LEU A 115 -5.28 0.69 -1.33
CA LEU A 115 -6.41 1.62 -1.16
C LEU A 115 -7.74 0.96 -1.54
N VAL A 116 -7.74 0.13 -2.60
CA VAL A 116 -8.91 -0.65 -2.99
C VAL A 116 -9.27 -1.68 -1.92
N ALA A 117 -8.29 -2.36 -1.32
CA ALA A 117 -8.53 -3.31 -0.23
C ALA A 117 -9.12 -2.62 1.01
N GLU A 118 -8.58 -1.47 1.40
CA GLU A 118 -9.09 -0.67 2.52
C GLU A 118 -10.51 -0.13 2.25
N ASN A 119 -10.81 0.25 1.01
CA ASN A 119 -12.15 0.68 0.61
C ASN A 119 -13.17 -0.48 0.71
N ILE A 120 -12.80 -1.68 0.24
CA ILE A 120 -13.65 -2.88 0.39
C ILE A 120 -13.86 -3.18 1.88
N ALA A 121 -12.80 -3.16 2.69
CA ALA A 121 -12.88 -3.40 4.12
C ALA A 121 -13.83 -2.40 4.82
N ALA A 122 -13.71 -1.12 4.55
CA ALA A 122 -14.59 -0.08 5.08
C ALA A 122 -16.07 -0.26 4.65
N GLN A 123 -16.32 -0.77 3.45
CA GLN A 123 -17.68 -1.10 3.00
C GLN A 123 -18.26 -2.31 3.76
N LEU A 124 -17.43 -3.32 4.04
CA LEU A 124 -17.82 -4.49 4.84
C LEU A 124 -18.16 -4.12 6.28
N GLU A 125 -17.41 -3.23 6.90
CA GLU A 125 -17.69 -2.68 8.23
C GLU A 125 -19.04 -1.92 8.27
N LYS A 126 -19.40 -1.26 7.17
CA LYS A 126 -20.71 -0.62 6.97
C LYS A 126 -21.83 -1.61 6.61
N ARG A 127 -21.59 -2.90 6.74
CA ARG A 127 -22.56 -3.99 6.46
C ARG A 127 -23.04 -4.04 5.01
N ILE A 128 -22.26 -3.52 4.05
CA ILE A 128 -22.55 -3.66 2.62
C ILE A 128 -22.24 -5.12 2.22
N SER A 129 -23.09 -5.71 1.37
CA SER A 129 -22.86 -7.06 0.86
C SER A 129 -21.46 -7.16 0.21
N PHE A 130 -20.68 -8.17 0.63
CA PHE A 130 -19.32 -8.38 0.13
C PHE A 130 -19.27 -8.56 -1.39
N ARG A 131 -20.28 -9.23 -2.01
CA ARG A 131 -20.38 -9.38 -3.46
C ARG A 131 -20.51 -8.04 -4.16
N ARG A 132 -21.33 -7.14 -3.63
CA ARG A 132 -21.52 -5.80 -4.18
C ARG A 132 -20.25 -4.95 -4.02
N ALA A 133 -19.63 -4.99 -2.84
CA ALA A 133 -18.40 -4.26 -2.56
C ALA A 133 -17.26 -4.65 -3.51
N MET A 134 -17.05 -5.97 -3.71
CA MET A 134 -16.01 -6.49 -4.59
C MET A 134 -16.27 -6.12 -6.05
N LYS A 135 -17.50 -6.34 -6.58
CA LYS A 135 -17.84 -6.02 -7.96
C LYS A 135 -17.74 -4.52 -8.25
N LEU A 136 -18.17 -3.67 -7.32
CA LEU A 136 -18.06 -2.23 -7.47
C LEU A 136 -16.59 -1.76 -7.53
N ALA A 137 -15.74 -2.29 -6.66
CA ALA A 137 -14.32 -1.98 -6.64
C ALA A 137 -13.62 -2.43 -7.94
N MET A 138 -13.94 -3.64 -8.43
CA MET A 138 -13.41 -4.17 -9.68
C MET A 138 -13.81 -3.30 -10.87
N GLY A 139 -15.10 -2.97 -10.98
CA GLY A 139 -15.58 -2.13 -12.07
C GLY A 139 -14.96 -0.72 -12.10
N ARG A 140 -14.66 -0.12 -10.93
CA ARG A 140 -13.92 1.16 -10.85
C ARG A 140 -12.49 1.01 -11.36
N ALA A 141 -11.76 0.00 -10.90
CA ALA A 141 -10.39 -0.24 -11.34
C ALA A 141 -10.30 -0.50 -12.85
N MET A 142 -11.19 -1.33 -13.40
CA MET A 142 -11.22 -1.62 -14.85
C MET A 142 -11.49 -0.37 -15.69
N ARG A 143 -12.34 0.55 -15.25
CA ARG A 143 -12.59 1.85 -15.93
C ARG A 143 -11.35 2.74 -15.99
N LEU A 144 -10.42 2.60 -15.05
CA LEU A 144 -9.13 3.30 -15.05
C LEU A 144 -8.08 2.68 -15.97
N GLY A 145 -8.45 1.67 -16.75
CA GLY A 145 -7.57 1.03 -17.74
C GLY A 145 -6.58 0.02 -17.15
N VAL A 146 -6.86 -0.53 -15.95
CA VAL A 146 -6.10 -1.65 -15.40
C VAL A 146 -6.32 -2.88 -16.25
N LYS A 147 -5.26 -3.65 -16.55
CA LYS A 147 -5.33 -4.84 -17.41
C LYS A 147 -5.98 -6.05 -16.73
N GLY A 148 -6.04 -6.05 -15.41
CA GLY A 148 -6.73 -7.08 -14.66
C GLY A 148 -6.74 -6.81 -13.16
N ILE A 149 -7.78 -7.30 -12.50
CA ILE A 149 -7.95 -7.22 -11.06
C ILE A 149 -8.48 -8.54 -10.51
N LYS A 150 -7.95 -8.94 -9.35
CA LYS A 150 -8.46 -10.05 -8.55
C LYS A 150 -8.70 -9.57 -7.14
N THR A 151 -9.88 -9.86 -6.62
CA THR A 151 -10.26 -9.60 -5.23
C THR A 151 -10.60 -10.90 -4.53
N GLN A 152 -10.18 -11.04 -3.29
CA GLN A 152 -10.50 -12.19 -2.45
C GLN A 152 -10.89 -11.70 -1.07
N VAL A 153 -11.98 -12.22 -0.55
CA VAL A 153 -12.46 -11.94 0.80
C VAL A 153 -12.60 -13.26 1.55
N SER A 154 -12.06 -13.30 2.77
CA SER A 154 -11.98 -14.52 3.58
C SER A 154 -12.42 -14.25 5.02
N GLY A 155 -13.26 -15.09 5.57
CA GLY A 155 -13.78 -14.97 6.93
C GLY A 155 -15.25 -15.37 7.03
N ARG A 156 -15.94 -14.92 8.08
CA ARG A 156 -17.39 -15.15 8.29
C ARG A 156 -18.20 -14.17 7.41
N LEU A 157 -18.30 -14.51 6.12
CA LEU A 157 -18.95 -13.66 5.12
C LEU A 157 -20.46 -13.56 5.37
N GLY A 158 -20.97 -12.35 5.56
CA GLY A 158 -22.37 -12.10 5.85
C GLY A 158 -22.83 -12.59 7.21
N GLY A 159 -21.91 -12.84 8.16
CA GLY A 159 -22.22 -13.37 9.49
C GLY A 159 -22.38 -14.89 9.57
N ALA A 160 -22.03 -15.64 8.51
CA ALA A 160 -22.09 -17.09 8.51
C ALA A 160 -21.23 -17.70 9.62
N GLU A 161 -21.69 -18.80 10.25
CA GLU A 161 -20.91 -19.46 11.32
C GLU A 161 -19.62 -20.06 10.81
N ILE A 162 -19.66 -20.68 9.63
CA ILE A 162 -18.47 -21.27 9.00
C ILE A 162 -17.83 -20.24 8.10
N ALA A 163 -16.54 -19.98 8.35
CA ALA A 163 -15.73 -19.10 7.53
C ALA A 163 -15.51 -19.69 6.14
N ARG A 164 -15.57 -18.85 5.13
CA ARG A 164 -15.29 -19.21 3.74
C ARG A 164 -14.51 -18.13 3.02
N SER A 165 -13.93 -18.49 1.88
CA SER A 165 -13.24 -17.56 1.00
C SER A 165 -13.97 -17.46 -0.32
N GLU A 166 -14.29 -16.24 -0.74
CA GLU A 166 -14.82 -15.97 -2.08
C GLU A 166 -13.85 -15.07 -2.84
N GLN A 167 -13.69 -15.35 -4.13
CA GLN A 167 -12.80 -14.58 -5.01
C GLN A 167 -13.48 -14.27 -6.33
N TYR A 168 -13.24 -13.06 -6.82
CA TYR A 168 -13.64 -12.63 -8.16
C TYR A 168 -12.43 -12.09 -8.88
N HIS A 169 -12.38 -12.25 -10.20
CA HIS A 169 -11.35 -11.71 -11.04
C HIS A 169 -11.93 -11.21 -12.36
N GLU A 170 -11.29 -10.21 -12.92
CA GLU A 170 -11.62 -9.64 -14.22
C GLU A 170 -10.32 -9.27 -14.94
N GLY A 171 -10.24 -9.58 -16.25
CA GLY A 171 -9.01 -9.45 -17.01
C GLY A 171 -7.96 -10.53 -16.70
N THR A 172 -6.71 -10.27 -17.03
CA THR A 172 -5.58 -11.20 -16.86
C THR A 172 -4.71 -10.80 -15.67
N ILE A 173 -4.23 -11.79 -14.89
CA ILE A 173 -3.33 -11.54 -13.74
C ILE A 173 -2.24 -12.60 -13.73
N PRO A 174 -1.15 -12.39 -14.48
CA PRO A 174 -0.06 -13.36 -14.59
C PRO A 174 0.85 -13.29 -13.35
N LEU A 175 0.47 -13.97 -12.26
CA LEU A 175 1.19 -13.92 -10.97
C LEU A 175 2.63 -14.47 -11.06
N GLN A 176 2.86 -15.47 -11.90
CA GLN A 176 4.18 -16.09 -12.08
C GLN A 176 5.14 -15.29 -12.99
N THR A 177 4.63 -14.34 -13.77
CA THR A 177 5.44 -13.53 -14.69
C THR A 177 6.15 -12.43 -13.92
N LEU A 178 7.49 -12.47 -13.82
CA LEU A 178 8.29 -11.49 -13.07
C LEU A 178 8.22 -10.08 -13.65
N ARG A 179 8.15 -9.94 -14.97
CA ARG A 179 8.05 -8.65 -15.65
C ARG A 179 6.68 -7.99 -15.53
N ALA A 180 5.66 -8.72 -15.06
CA ALA A 180 4.32 -8.18 -14.85
C ALA A 180 4.30 -7.26 -13.62
N ASP A 181 3.87 -6.00 -13.80
CA ASP A 181 3.69 -5.05 -12.70
C ASP A 181 2.36 -5.35 -11.98
N ILE A 182 2.47 -6.13 -10.91
CA ILE A 182 1.34 -6.49 -10.05
C ILE A 182 1.49 -5.75 -8.74
N ASP A 183 0.45 -4.98 -8.42
CA ASP A 183 0.27 -4.33 -7.12
C ASP A 183 -0.57 -5.23 -6.22
N TYR A 184 -0.21 -5.32 -4.94
CA TYR A 184 -0.87 -6.18 -3.96
C TYR A 184 -1.23 -5.39 -2.72
N GLY A 185 -2.48 -5.53 -2.28
CA GLY A 185 -2.98 -4.93 -1.06
C GLY A 185 -3.67 -5.95 -0.16
N PHE A 186 -3.45 -5.80 1.14
CA PHE A 186 -4.14 -6.55 2.18
C PHE A 186 -4.74 -5.59 3.20
N ALA A 187 -6.01 -5.79 3.53
CA ALA A 187 -6.71 -5.05 4.57
C ALA A 187 -7.60 -5.99 5.38
N GLU A 188 -7.88 -5.62 6.62
CA GLU A 188 -8.78 -6.33 7.50
C GLU A 188 -10.01 -5.46 7.80
N ALA A 189 -11.21 -6.02 7.68
CA ALA A 189 -12.45 -5.40 8.11
C ALA A 189 -12.83 -5.95 9.50
N ASN A 190 -13.02 -5.08 10.47
CA ASN A 190 -13.48 -5.45 11.81
C ASN A 190 -15.00 -5.44 11.82
N THR A 191 -15.60 -6.63 11.78
CA THR A 191 -17.06 -6.80 11.83
C THR A 191 -17.51 -7.30 13.20
N THR A 192 -18.80 -7.22 13.49
CA THR A 192 -19.41 -7.75 14.75
C THR A 192 -19.19 -9.25 14.91
N TYR A 193 -19.01 -9.99 13.80
CA TYR A 193 -18.81 -11.45 13.80
C TYR A 193 -17.34 -11.87 13.70
N GLY A 194 -16.40 -10.90 13.79
CA GLY A 194 -14.96 -11.15 13.70
C GLY A 194 -14.30 -10.40 12.57
N ARG A 195 -13.03 -10.71 12.31
CA ARG A 195 -12.25 -10.07 11.26
C ARG A 195 -12.45 -10.78 9.92
N ILE A 196 -12.59 -9.99 8.87
CA ILE A 196 -12.64 -10.45 7.49
C ILE A 196 -11.40 -9.92 6.77
N GLY A 197 -10.57 -10.82 6.24
CA GLY A 197 -9.40 -10.47 5.45
C GLY A 197 -9.77 -10.18 4.00
N VAL A 198 -9.28 -9.06 3.47
CA VAL A 198 -9.45 -8.64 2.08
C VAL A 198 -8.10 -8.62 1.40
N LYS A 199 -7.95 -9.34 0.29
CA LYS A 199 -6.75 -9.35 -0.55
C LYS A 199 -7.11 -8.86 -1.94
N VAL A 200 -6.30 -7.97 -2.47
CA VAL A 200 -6.49 -7.39 -3.81
C VAL A 200 -5.19 -7.48 -4.61
N TRP A 201 -5.27 -7.91 -5.86
CA TRP A 201 -4.19 -7.91 -6.83
C TRP A 201 -4.63 -7.07 -8.03
N ILE A 202 -3.80 -6.13 -8.44
CA ILE A 202 -4.05 -5.26 -9.59
C ILE A 202 -2.88 -5.41 -10.57
N TYR A 203 -3.19 -5.81 -11.79
CA TYR A 203 -2.22 -5.91 -12.86
C TYR A 203 -2.25 -4.65 -13.73
N LYS A 204 -1.13 -3.91 -13.74
CA LYS A 204 -0.99 -2.63 -14.47
C LYS A 204 -0.40 -2.81 -15.88
N GLY A 205 0.24 -3.94 -16.13
CA GLY A 205 0.90 -4.24 -17.40
C GLY A 205 2.31 -4.82 -17.22
N GLU A 206 3.02 -5.00 -18.31
CA GLU A 206 4.40 -5.50 -18.28
C GLU A 206 5.41 -4.36 -18.31
N VAL A 207 6.51 -4.52 -17.58
CA VAL A 207 7.66 -3.62 -17.59
C VAL A 207 8.78 -4.32 -18.33
N LEU A 208 9.02 -3.88 -19.59
CA LEU A 208 10.10 -4.38 -20.42
C LEU A 208 11.42 -3.65 -20.11
N ALA A 209 12.56 -4.32 -20.36
CA ALA A 209 13.89 -3.80 -20.02
C ALA A 209 14.23 -2.47 -20.71
N ASP A 210 13.77 -2.26 -21.92
CA ASP A 210 14.06 -1.06 -22.72
C ASP A 210 13.43 0.21 -22.16
N ASN A 211 12.28 0.09 -21.48
CA ASN A 211 11.63 1.22 -20.80
C ASN A 211 12.35 1.69 -19.52
N ARG A 212 13.36 0.92 -19.04
CA ARG A 212 14.14 1.31 -17.85
C ARG A 212 15.21 2.34 -18.16
N LYS A 213 15.80 2.31 -19.36
CA LYS A 213 16.83 3.27 -19.78
C LYS A 213 16.27 4.67 -19.94
N ASN A 214 15.11 4.81 -20.58
CA ASN A 214 14.46 6.11 -20.82
C ASN A 214 13.94 6.80 -19.54
N LYS A 215 13.69 6.06 -18.45
CA LYS A 215 13.28 6.66 -17.17
C LYS A 215 14.43 7.22 -16.33
N LYS A 216 15.68 6.78 -16.58
CA LYS A 216 16.86 7.29 -15.89
C LYS A 216 17.41 8.58 -16.51
N GLU A 217 17.16 8.80 -17.80
CA GLU A 217 17.64 10.00 -18.52
C GLU A 217 16.69 11.21 -18.41
N GLY A 218 15.43 11.01 -17.99
CA GLY A 218 14.44 12.08 -17.78
C GLY A 218 14.46 12.75 -16.40
N GLY A 219 15.42 12.41 -15.55
CA GLY A 219 15.51 12.88 -14.15
C GLY A 219 16.54 13.98 -13.86
N THR A 220 17.13 14.57 -14.91
CA THR A 220 18.07 15.70 -14.77
C THR A 220 17.71 16.82 -15.76
N ARG A 221 16.74 17.63 -15.38
CA ARG A 221 16.65 19.05 -15.78
C ARG A 221 15.87 19.80 -14.72
#